data_a51f3f261d9b463ec99055a71e10e3fb
#
_entry.id   a51f3f261d9b463ec99055a71e10e3fb
#
_cell.length_a   1.000
_cell.length_b   1.000
_cell.length_c   1.000
_cell.angle_alpha   90.00
_cell.angle_beta   90.00
_cell.angle_gamma   90.00
#
_symmetry.space_group_name_H-M   'P 1'
#
loop_
_entity.id
_entity.type
_entity.pdbx_description
1 polymer ?
#
loop_
_entity_poly.entity_id
_entity_poly.type
_entity_poly.pdbx_seq_one_letter_code
_entity_poly.pdbx_strand_id
1 'polypeptide(L)'
;LMSPTMYSIILSNVAIGTIITMTSHHWLLAWIGLELNTLAIVPIIAKQHHPRATEATTKYFLTQAAASAMILFASTVNAWTTGSWDISQLTYSPACALLTLALSMKLGLAPLHFWLPEVLQGTSMNTALIIATWQKLAPISLMFMVHDSINPMIMLTMAMISTLAGGWGGLNQTQTRKIMAFSSIAHLGWMAGILTLNQNILILNLSLYIIMTTPTFLMLKYASSKTIKDLTTMWTTSPQIAAPLMILLMSLGGLPPLTGFMPKWLILQELVTHNLTPIATIMAISALLSLFFYLRLSYITTLTMHPTTTKDSNKWRFQPKPLTTPIMTLTMLSLLLLPMTPMFYP
;
A
#
# COMPACT_ATOMS: atom_id res chain seq x y z
N LEU A 1 3.42 27.36 -7.91
CA LEU A 1 4.28 26.72 -6.89
C LEU A 1 3.59 26.85 -5.52
N MET A 2 3.28 25.75 -4.87
CA MET A 2 2.72 25.78 -3.51
C MET A 2 3.75 26.35 -2.53
N SER A 3 3.33 27.30 -1.69
CA SER A 3 4.18 27.79 -0.61
C SER A 3 4.46 26.67 0.42
N PRO A 4 5.60 26.70 1.11
CA PRO A 4 5.90 25.69 2.14
C PRO A 4 4.84 25.63 3.24
N THR A 5 4.26 26.77 3.59
CA THR A 5 3.19 26.88 4.60
C THR A 5 1.92 26.15 4.14
N MET A 6 1.48 26.36 2.89
CA MET A 6 0.33 25.64 2.34
C MET A 6 0.57 24.12 2.29
N TYR A 7 1.78 23.71 1.94
CA TYR A 7 2.12 22.29 1.94
C TYR A 7 2.07 21.66 3.34
N SER A 8 2.54 22.37 4.36
CA SER A 8 2.45 21.89 5.75
C SER A 8 1.01 21.78 6.25
N ILE A 9 0.14 22.76 5.91
CA ILE A 9 -1.29 22.73 6.27
C ILE A 9 -1.99 21.54 5.58
N ILE A 10 -1.67 21.25 4.33
CA ILE A 10 -2.25 20.10 3.62
C ILE A 10 -1.82 18.78 4.26
N LEU A 11 -0.53 18.64 4.60
CA LEU A 11 -0.04 17.44 5.29
C LEU A 11 -0.65 17.27 6.69
N SER A 12 -0.84 18.36 7.44
CA SER A 12 -1.51 18.29 8.75
C SER A 12 -2.98 17.85 8.60
N ASN A 13 -3.69 18.32 7.57
CA ASN A 13 -5.07 17.88 7.31
C ASN A 13 -5.15 16.38 6.96
N VAL A 14 -4.15 15.83 6.24
CA VAL A 14 -4.05 14.38 6.00
C VAL A 14 -3.92 13.62 7.33
N ALA A 15 -3.07 14.11 8.25
CA ALA A 15 -2.90 13.49 9.56
C ALA A 15 -4.16 13.62 10.44
N ILE A 16 -4.75 14.80 10.50
CA ILE A 16 -5.98 15.06 11.26
C ILE A 16 -7.13 14.17 10.74
N GLY A 17 -7.31 14.07 9.42
CA GLY A 17 -8.32 13.21 8.83
C GLY A 17 -8.18 11.74 9.23
N THR A 18 -6.94 11.21 9.26
CA THR A 18 -6.69 9.83 9.71
C THR A 18 -6.96 9.65 11.21
N ILE A 19 -6.60 10.62 12.06
CA ILE A 19 -6.86 10.56 13.51
C ILE A 19 -8.36 10.59 13.77
N ILE A 20 -9.10 11.49 13.11
CA ILE A 20 -10.57 11.56 13.24
C ILE A 20 -11.22 10.23 12.87
N THR A 21 -10.80 9.60 11.77
CA THR A 21 -11.36 8.29 11.38
C THR A 21 -11.04 7.18 12.38
N MET A 22 -9.84 7.16 12.95
CA MET A 22 -9.42 6.15 13.94
C MET A 22 -10.12 6.28 15.28
N THR A 23 -10.47 7.51 15.68
CA THR A 23 -11.12 7.80 16.97
C THR A 23 -12.63 7.94 16.90
N SER A 24 -13.21 7.86 15.71
CA SER A 24 -14.65 8.06 15.52
C SER A 24 -15.46 6.84 15.99
N HIS A 25 -16.54 7.09 16.73
CA HIS A 25 -17.56 6.09 17.07
C HIS A 25 -18.83 6.25 16.22
N HIS A 26 -19.00 7.40 15.57
CA HIS A 26 -20.16 7.75 14.77
C HIS A 26 -19.83 7.76 13.28
N TRP A 27 -20.70 7.16 12.43
CA TRP A 27 -20.45 7.05 10.98
C TRP A 27 -20.23 8.39 10.28
N LEU A 28 -20.94 9.44 10.66
CA LEU A 28 -20.74 10.76 10.05
C LEU A 28 -19.34 11.33 10.33
N LEU A 29 -18.82 11.14 11.56
CA LEU A 29 -17.45 11.56 11.89
C LEU A 29 -16.41 10.76 11.12
N ALA A 30 -16.59 9.44 11.01
CA ALA A 30 -15.74 8.59 10.18
C ALA A 30 -15.73 9.04 8.72
N TRP A 31 -16.90 9.34 8.16
CA TRP A 31 -17.04 9.83 6.80
C TRP A 31 -16.35 11.18 6.59
N ILE A 32 -16.55 12.16 7.50
CA ILE A 32 -15.86 13.46 7.44
C ILE A 32 -14.35 13.27 7.48
N GLY A 33 -13.82 12.42 8.35
CA GLY A 33 -12.39 12.15 8.44
C GLY A 33 -11.83 11.54 7.16
N LEU A 34 -12.53 10.59 6.55
CA LEU A 34 -12.16 10.02 5.25
C LEU A 34 -12.19 11.06 4.12
N GLU A 35 -13.18 11.96 4.12
CA GLU A 35 -13.31 12.98 3.09
C GLU A 35 -12.25 14.07 3.23
N LEU A 36 -11.97 14.53 4.45
CA LEU A 36 -10.83 15.43 4.72
C LEU A 36 -9.51 14.86 4.21
N ASN A 37 -9.28 13.57 4.43
CA ASN A 37 -8.07 12.89 3.97
C ASN A 37 -8.01 12.86 2.43
N THR A 38 -9.11 12.53 1.76
CA THR A 38 -9.15 12.48 0.28
C THR A 38 -8.98 13.87 -0.34
N LEU A 39 -9.67 14.88 0.17
CA LEU A 39 -9.59 16.26 -0.33
C LEU A 39 -8.19 16.86 -0.11
N ALA A 40 -7.55 16.57 1.01
CA ALA A 40 -6.20 17.07 1.29
C ALA A 40 -5.14 16.50 0.32
N ILE A 41 -5.32 15.30 -0.22
CA ILE A 41 -4.35 14.70 -1.15
C ILE A 41 -4.49 15.22 -2.58
N VAL A 42 -5.68 15.60 -3.02
CA VAL A 42 -5.93 16.11 -4.38
C VAL A 42 -4.93 17.21 -4.79
N PRO A 43 -4.69 18.29 -4.02
CA PRO A 43 -3.73 19.31 -4.39
C PRO A 43 -2.27 18.83 -4.38
N ILE A 44 -1.94 17.81 -3.57
CA ILE A 44 -0.58 17.24 -3.55
C ILE A 44 -0.31 16.48 -4.86
N ILE A 45 -1.30 15.77 -5.39
CA ILE A 45 -1.21 15.06 -6.68
C ILE A 45 -1.08 16.08 -7.82
N ALA A 46 -1.88 17.14 -7.81
CA ALA A 46 -1.90 18.18 -8.84
C ALA A 46 -0.65 19.08 -8.88
N LYS A 47 0.21 19.04 -7.86
CA LYS A 47 1.35 19.96 -7.65
C LYS A 47 2.25 20.17 -8.89
N GLN A 48 2.37 19.20 -9.77
CA GLN A 48 3.28 19.25 -10.93
C GLN A 48 2.66 19.97 -12.14
N HIS A 49 1.37 20.28 -12.15
CA HIS A 49 0.62 20.91 -13.26
C HIS A 49 0.90 20.28 -14.64
N HIS A 50 1.19 18.97 -14.66
CA HIS A 50 1.43 18.21 -15.87
C HIS A 50 0.13 17.49 -16.30
N PRO A 51 -0.17 17.30 -17.59
CA PRO A 51 -1.40 16.64 -18.05
C PRO A 51 -1.64 15.27 -17.41
N ARG A 52 -0.59 14.47 -17.23
CA ARG A 52 -0.70 13.18 -16.51
C ARG A 52 -1.03 13.32 -15.02
N ALA A 53 -0.58 14.39 -14.38
CA ALA A 53 -0.91 14.65 -12.97
C ALA A 53 -2.37 15.09 -12.84
N THR A 54 -2.90 15.89 -13.76
CA THR A 54 -4.33 16.27 -13.76
C THR A 54 -5.23 15.08 -14.05
N GLU A 55 -4.86 14.20 -14.97
CA GLU A 55 -5.56 12.93 -15.21
C GLU A 55 -5.54 12.03 -13.96
N ALA A 56 -4.41 11.90 -13.28
CA ALA A 56 -4.29 11.14 -12.05
C ALA A 56 -5.17 11.74 -10.92
N THR A 57 -5.22 13.07 -10.79
CA THR A 57 -6.07 13.72 -9.78
C THR A 57 -7.54 13.52 -10.03
N THR A 58 -8.01 13.63 -11.27
CA THR A 58 -9.42 13.41 -11.61
C THR A 58 -9.83 11.96 -11.35
N LYS A 59 -9.01 10.98 -11.77
CA LYS A 59 -9.26 9.55 -11.52
C LYS A 59 -9.30 9.25 -10.01
N TYR A 60 -8.35 9.78 -9.25
CA TYR A 60 -8.33 9.63 -7.79
C TYR A 60 -9.57 10.23 -7.15
N PHE A 61 -9.90 11.47 -7.49
CA PHE A 61 -11.05 12.16 -6.90
C PHE A 61 -12.36 11.44 -7.20
N LEU A 62 -12.64 11.09 -8.46
CA LEU A 62 -13.88 10.42 -8.85
C LEU A 62 -14.07 9.07 -8.15
N THR A 63 -13.01 8.25 -8.08
CA THR A 63 -13.10 6.94 -7.42
C THR A 63 -13.27 7.06 -5.91
N GLN A 64 -12.56 7.99 -5.26
CA GLN A 64 -12.66 8.19 -3.82
C GLN A 64 -13.99 8.85 -3.42
N ALA A 65 -14.51 9.78 -4.24
CA ALA A 65 -15.81 10.39 -4.02
C ALA A 65 -16.94 9.37 -4.17
N ALA A 66 -16.90 8.51 -5.19
CA ALA A 66 -17.86 7.42 -5.33
C ALA A 66 -17.83 6.47 -4.12
N ALA A 67 -16.64 6.10 -3.64
CA ALA A 67 -16.50 5.26 -2.46
C ALA A 67 -17.03 5.94 -1.19
N SER A 68 -16.78 7.25 -1.00
CA SER A 68 -17.29 7.98 0.16
C SER A 68 -18.82 8.12 0.13
N ALA A 69 -19.42 8.35 -1.04
CA ALA A 69 -20.86 8.35 -1.20
C ALA A 69 -21.49 6.99 -0.87
N MET A 70 -20.85 5.89 -1.29
CA MET A 70 -21.28 4.52 -0.94
C MET A 70 -21.20 4.25 0.57
N ILE A 71 -20.15 4.72 1.26
CA ILE A 71 -20.03 4.60 2.73
C ILE A 71 -21.20 5.33 3.41
N LEU A 72 -21.46 6.56 3.01
CA LEU A 72 -22.54 7.36 3.58
C LEU A 72 -23.90 6.71 3.29
N PHE A 73 -24.13 6.22 2.08
CA PHE A 73 -25.37 5.52 1.74
C PHE A 73 -25.56 4.25 2.58
N ALA A 74 -24.51 3.43 2.70
CA ALA A 74 -24.57 2.22 3.53
C ALA A 74 -24.87 2.53 5.01
N SER A 75 -24.25 3.59 5.55
CA SER A 75 -24.51 4.01 6.94
C SER A 75 -25.94 4.57 7.14
N THR A 76 -26.48 5.33 6.18
CA THR A 76 -27.88 5.82 6.24
C THR A 76 -28.88 4.67 6.15
N VAL A 77 -28.66 3.69 5.29
CA VAL A 77 -29.51 2.48 5.19
C VAL A 77 -29.47 1.69 6.48
N ASN A 78 -28.30 1.52 7.11
CA ASN A 78 -28.18 0.87 8.40
C ASN A 78 -28.90 1.67 9.49
N ALA A 79 -28.73 2.99 9.55
CA ALA A 79 -29.39 3.85 10.52
C ALA A 79 -30.93 3.84 10.36
N TRP A 80 -31.44 3.74 9.14
CA TRP A 80 -32.86 3.58 8.88
C TRP A 80 -33.43 2.29 9.45
N THR A 81 -32.68 1.19 9.34
CA THR A 81 -33.16 -0.12 9.79
C THR A 81 -32.95 -0.37 11.29
N THR A 82 -31.84 0.11 11.85
CA THR A 82 -31.44 -0.14 13.24
C THR A 82 -31.71 1.03 14.19
N GLY A 83 -31.92 2.23 13.66
CA GLY A 83 -32.07 3.46 14.45
C GLY A 83 -30.75 4.00 15.02
N SER A 84 -29.60 3.34 14.77
CA SER A 84 -28.30 3.69 15.35
C SER A 84 -27.29 4.16 14.30
N TRP A 85 -26.48 5.15 14.66
CA TRP A 85 -25.38 5.65 13.85
C TRP A 85 -24.00 5.14 14.32
N ASP A 86 -24.00 4.26 15.30
CA ASP A 86 -22.75 3.71 15.84
C ASP A 86 -22.07 2.77 14.85
N ILE A 87 -20.74 2.86 14.77
CA ILE A 87 -19.94 2.04 13.86
C ILE A 87 -20.00 0.56 14.26
N SER A 88 -20.09 0.27 15.57
CA SER A 88 -20.14 -1.09 16.09
C SER A 88 -21.49 -1.80 15.84
N GLN A 89 -22.57 -1.05 15.60
CA GLN A 89 -23.92 -1.59 15.42
C GLN A 89 -24.32 -1.72 13.94
N LEU A 90 -23.45 -2.33 13.15
CA LEU A 90 -23.71 -2.60 11.75
C LEU A 90 -24.28 -4.03 11.59
N THR A 91 -25.61 -4.17 11.54
CA THR A 91 -26.26 -5.49 11.53
C THR A 91 -27.01 -5.82 10.24
N TYR A 92 -27.39 -4.81 9.45
CA TYR A 92 -28.14 -5.01 8.21
C TYR A 92 -27.23 -5.54 7.08
N SER A 93 -27.44 -6.80 6.68
CA SER A 93 -26.55 -7.50 5.74
C SER A 93 -26.28 -6.77 4.40
N PRO A 94 -27.27 -6.13 3.71
CA PRO A 94 -26.98 -5.37 2.52
C PRO A 94 -26.11 -4.13 2.78
N ALA A 95 -26.32 -3.44 3.92
CA ALA A 95 -25.48 -2.30 4.30
C ALA A 95 -24.03 -2.75 4.59
N CYS A 96 -23.85 -3.90 5.25
CA CYS A 96 -22.54 -4.51 5.47
C CYS A 96 -21.82 -4.80 4.15
N ALA A 97 -22.52 -5.40 3.18
CA ALA A 97 -21.96 -5.69 1.85
C ALA A 97 -21.57 -4.42 1.09
N LEU A 98 -22.42 -3.40 1.09
CA LEU A 98 -22.11 -2.12 0.44
C LEU A 98 -20.92 -1.42 1.10
N LEU A 99 -20.84 -1.46 2.41
CA LEU A 99 -19.75 -0.85 3.16
C LEU A 99 -18.42 -1.57 2.92
N THR A 100 -18.41 -2.90 2.88
CA THR A 100 -17.21 -3.67 2.55
C THR A 100 -16.71 -3.36 1.14
N LEU A 101 -17.61 -3.25 0.16
CA LEU A 101 -17.26 -2.84 -1.21
C LEU A 101 -16.73 -1.41 -1.26
N ALA A 102 -17.33 -0.48 -0.54
CA ALA A 102 -16.89 0.91 -0.51
C ALA A 102 -15.50 1.08 0.13
N LEU A 103 -15.23 0.40 1.24
CA LEU A 103 -13.91 0.40 1.88
C LEU A 103 -12.87 -0.30 1.02
N SER A 104 -13.22 -1.40 0.35
CA SER A 104 -12.35 -2.09 -0.60
C SER A 104 -11.99 -1.21 -1.80
N MET A 105 -12.92 -0.39 -2.30
CA MET A 105 -12.68 0.59 -3.34
C MET A 105 -11.71 1.69 -2.88
N LYS A 106 -11.85 2.19 -1.65
CA LYS A 106 -10.91 3.16 -1.08
C LYS A 106 -9.49 2.59 -0.94
N LEU A 107 -9.36 1.35 -0.56
CA LEU A 107 -8.06 0.66 -0.46
C LEU A 107 -7.45 0.32 -1.82
N GLY A 108 -8.29 0.10 -2.82
CA GLY A 108 -7.88 -0.39 -4.13
C GLY A 108 -7.70 -1.91 -4.17
N LEU A 109 -8.58 -2.66 -3.50
CA LEU A 109 -8.66 -4.11 -3.64
C LEU A 109 -9.27 -4.48 -5.00
N ALA A 110 -8.84 -5.58 -5.58
CA ALA A 110 -9.46 -6.07 -6.80
C ALA A 110 -10.87 -6.61 -6.50
N PRO A 111 -11.86 -6.36 -7.40
CA PRO A 111 -11.75 -5.84 -8.76
C PRO A 111 -11.66 -4.30 -8.90
N LEU A 112 -11.83 -3.53 -7.83
CA LEU A 112 -11.94 -2.07 -7.84
C LEU A 112 -10.56 -1.35 -7.77
N HIS A 113 -9.50 -1.98 -8.25
CA HIS A 113 -8.10 -1.55 -8.08
C HIS A 113 -7.54 -0.67 -9.21
N PHE A 114 -8.21 -0.53 -10.35
CA PHE A 114 -7.65 0.06 -11.58
C PHE A 114 -7.15 1.51 -11.40
N TRP A 115 -7.77 2.27 -10.48
CA TRP A 115 -7.36 3.64 -10.21
C TRP A 115 -5.94 3.74 -9.64
N LEU A 116 -5.50 2.75 -8.84
CA LEU A 116 -4.26 2.85 -8.06
C LEU A 116 -3.00 2.82 -8.94
N PRO A 117 -2.83 1.90 -9.94
CA PRO A 117 -1.69 1.92 -10.85
C PRO A 117 -1.63 3.18 -11.72
N GLU A 118 -2.78 3.72 -12.13
CA GLU A 118 -2.84 4.91 -12.98
C GLU A 118 -2.49 6.18 -12.20
N VAL A 119 -3.04 6.30 -10.98
CA VAL A 119 -2.74 7.43 -10.08
C VAL A 119 -1.26 7.42 -9.69
N LEU A 120 -0.70 6.27 -9.29
CA LEU A 120 0.72 6.19 -8.94
C LEU A 120 1.63 6.50 -10.12
N GLN A 121 1.23 6.17 -11.35
CA GLN A 121 1.98 6.53 -12.55
C GLN A 121 2.05 8.05 -12.78
N GLY A 122 0.94 8.77 -12.55
CA GLY A 122 0.85 10.21 -12.77
C GLY A 122 1.46 11.08 -11.66
N THR A 123 1.73 10.50 -10.48
CA THR A 123 2.21 11.22 -9.29
C THR A 123 3.72 11.22 -9.14
N SER A 124 4.28 12.13 -8.32
CA SER A 124 5.68 12.11 -7.91
C SER A 124 5.96 10.94 -6.94
N MET A 125 7.23 10.54 -6.79
CA MET A 125 7.59 9.45 -5.86
C MET A 125 7.18 9.72 -4.40
N ASN A 126 7.25 10.99 -3.94
CA ASN A 126 6.82 11.35 -2.58
C ASN A 126 5.30 11.20 -2.40
N THR A 127 4.51 11.67 -3.38
CA THR A 127 3.05 11.52 -3.33
C THR A 127 2.65 10.06 -3.50
N ALA A 128 3.37 9.31 -4.34
CA ALA A 128 3.18 7.87 -4.49
C ALA A 128 3.40 7.12 -3.17
N LEU A 129 4.43 7.50 -2.39
CA LEU A 129 4.69 6.95 -1.06
C LEU A 129 3.50 7.24 -0.12
N ILE A 130 3.01 8.48 -0.04
CA ILE A 130 1.89 8.84 0.83
C ILE A 130 0.63 8.04 0.47
N ILE A 131 0.33 7.91 -0.82
CA ILE A 131 -0.82 7.13 -1.30
C ILE A 131 -0.65 5.63 -0.98
N ALA A 132 0.56 5.09 -1.15
CA ALA A 132 0.81 3.68 -0.93
C ALA A 132 0.85 3.28 0.55
N THR A 133 1.15 4.20 1.47
CA THR A 133 1.31 3.92 2.90
C THR A 133 0.25 4.61 3.75
N TRP A 134 0.27 5.93 3.83
CA TRP A 134 -0.55 6.72 4.77
C TRP A 134 -2.05 6.61 4.48
N GLN A 135 -2.44 6.68 3.21
CA GLN A 135 -3.84 6.65 2.79
C GLN A 135 -4.55 5.32 3.09
N LYS A 136 -3.81 4.28 3.37
CA LYS A 136 -4.38 2.97 3.73
C LYS A 136 -4.77 2.86 5.20
N LEU A 137 -4.22 3.72 6.06
CA LEU A 137 -4.47 3.66 7.51
C LEU A 137 -5.94 3.90 7.85
N ALA A 138 -6.55 4.95 7.34
CA ALA A 138 -7.92 5.31 7.65
C ALA A 138 -8.96 4.24 7.20
N PRO A 139 -8.95 3.71 5.97
CA PRO A 139 -9.88 2.65 5.58
C PRO A 139 -9.63 1.32 6.33
N ILE A 140 -8.37 0.97 6.60
CA ILE A 140 -8.06 -0.28 7.34
C ILE A 140 -8.52 -0.16 8.79
N SER A 141 -8.37 1.00 9.44
CA SER A 141 -8.86 1.20 10.81
C SER A 141 -10.37 1.04 10.91
N LEU A 142 -11.13 1.55 9.92
CA LEU A 142 -12.58 1.32 9.88
C LEU A 142 -12.92 -0.14 9.62
N MET A 143 -12.23 -0.83 8.73
CA MET A 143 -12.42 -2.27 8.54
C MET A 143 -12.12 -3.07 9.82
N PHE A 144 -11.15 -2.63 10.60
CA PHE A 144 -10.81 -3.22 11.89
C PHE A 144 -11.94 -3.03 12.92
N MET A 145 -12.55 -1.84 12.98
CA MET A 145 -13.67 -1.56 13.88
C MET A 145 -14.95 -2.35 13.53
N VAL A 146 -15.15 -2.63 12.25
CA VAL A 146 -16.36 -3.25 11.69
C VAL A 146 -16.17 -4.75 11.41
N HIS A 147 -15.07 -5.36 11.82
CA HIS A 147 -14.66 -6.71 11.41
C HIS A 147 -15.71 -7.79 11.65
N ASP A 148 -16.46 -7.72 12.78
CA ASP A 148 -17.49 -8.71 13.13
C ASP A 148 -18.70 -8.69 12.19
N SER A 149 -18.99 -7.54 11.58
CA SER A 149 -20.12 -7.35 10.68
C SER A 149 -19.77 -7.53 9.20
N ILE A 150 -18.48 -7.60 8.88
CA ILE A 150 -18.00 -7.80 7.51
C ILE A 150 -18.34 -9.22 7.05
N ASN A 151 -18.89 -9.34 5.84
CA ASN A 151 -19.16 -10.65 5.24
C ASN A 151 -17.82 -11.33 4.86
N PRO A 152 -17.45 -12.46 5.53
CA PRO A 152 -16.18 -13.13 5.30
C PRO A 152 -16.02 -13.65 3.87
N MET A 153 -17.11 -14.10 3.22
CA MET A 153 -17.05 -14.59 1.83
C MET A 153 -16.66 -13.50 0.86
N ILE A 154 -17.19 -12.29 1.01
CA ILE A 154 -16.85 -11.15 0.15
C ILE A 154 -15.37 -10.80 0.36
N MET A 155 -14.91 -10.71 1.61
CA MET A 155 -13.52 -10.36 1.89
C MET A 155 -12.52 -11.39 1.39
N LEU A 156 -12.79 -12.67 1.58
CA LEU A 156 -11.92 -13.75 1.10
C LEU A 156 -11.87 -13.82 -0.43
N THR A 157 -12.99 -13.62 -1.12
CA THR A 157 -13.00 -13.55 -2.60
C THR A 157 -12.22 -12.34 -3.11
N MET A 158 -12.39 -11.15 -2.50
CA MET A 158 -11.62 -9.96 -2.82
C MET A 158 -10.11 -10.15 -2.54
N ALA A 159 -9.76 -10.86 -1.46
CA ALA A 159 -8.40 -11.20 -1.13
C ALA A 159 -7.72 -12.06 -2.21
N MET A 160 -8.40 -13.15 -2.63
CA MET A 160 -7.89 -14.02 -3.71
C MET A 160 -7.71 -13.27 -5.03
N ILE A 161 -8.74 -12.52 -5.45
CA ILE A 161 -8.68 -11.76 -6.71
C ILE A 161 -7.61 -10.69 -6.64
N SER A 162 -7.42 -10.01 -5.49
CA SER A 162 -6.41 -8.96 -5.35
C SER A 162 -4.98 -9.49 -5.33
N THR A 163 -4.73 -10.64 -4.72
CA THR A 163 -3.39 -11.28 -4.76
C THR A 163 -3.05 -11.75 -6.18
N LEU A 164 -4.00 -12.34 -6.91
CA LEU A 164 -3.82 -12.75 -8.30
C LEU A 164 -3.65 -11.55 -9.23
N ALA A 165 -4.53 -10.54 -9.16
CA ALA A 165 -4.47 -9.34 -9.99
C ALA A 165 -3.19 -8.54 -9.72
N GLY A 166 -2.79 -8.40 -8.46
CA GLY A 166 -1.53 -7.74 -8.07
C GLY A 166 -0.30 -8.50 -8.58
N GLY A 167 -0.30 -9.83 -8.46
CA GLY A 167 0.77 -10.68 -8.99
C GLY A 167 0.88 -10.60 -10.52
N TRP A 168 -0.21 -10.89 -11.22
CA TRP A 168 -0.24 -10.92 -12.69
C TRP A 168 -0.02 -9.53 -13.32
N GLY A 169 -0.69 -8.50 -12.79
CA GLY A 169 -0.60 -7.14 -13.33
C GLY A 169 0.81 -6.55 -13.25
N GLY A 170 1.65 -7.01 -12.30
CA GLY A 170 3.04 -6.57 -12.15
C GLY A 170 4.03 -7.18 -13.14
N LEU A 171 3.72 -8.35 -13.75
CA LEU A 171 4.68 -9.13 -14.54
C LEU A 171 5.27 -8.35 -15.73
N ASN A 172 4.44 -7.69 -16.52
CA ASN A 172 4.84 -7.02 -17.75
C ASN A 172 5.05 -5.50 -17.62
N GLN A 173 5.03 -4.97 -16.39
CA GLN A 173 5.23 -3.54 -16.20
C GLN A 173 6.70 -3.16 -16.35
N THR A 174 6.94 -2.04 -17.02
CA THR A 174 8.28 -1.46 -17.20
C THR A 174 8.53 -0.25 -16.30
N GLN A 175 7.48 0.35 -15.74
CA GLN A 175 7.56 1.53 -14.88
C GLN A 175 7.61 1.13 -13.41
N THR A 176 8.61 1.61 -12.67
CA THR A 176 8.82 1.28 -11.25
C THR A 176 7.62 1.63 -10.38
N ARG A 177 6.96 2.77 -10.62
CA ARG A 177 5.78 3.20 -9.87
C ARG A 177 4.57 2.28 -10.09
N LYS A 178 4.36 1.77 -11.32
CA LYS A 178 3.30 0.79 -11.58
C LYS A 178 3.58 -0.55 -10.89
N ILE A 179 4.84 -1.00 -10.91
CA ILE A 179 5.21 -2.23 -10.20
C ILE A 179 4.94 -2.11 -8.71
N MET A 180 5.31 -0.97 -8.10
CA MET A 180 5.02 -0.71 -6.68
C MET A 180 3.52 -0.57 -6.40
N ALA A 181 2.71 -0.13 -7.38
CA ALA A 181 1.25 -0.13 -7.26
C ALA A 181 0.69 -1.55 -7.21
N PHE A 182 1.07 -2.41 -8.15
CA PHE A 182 0.64 -3.81 -8.17
C PHE A 182 1.14 -4.60 -6.95
N SER A 183 2.35 -4.30 -6.48
CA SER A 183 2.85 -4.85 -5.22
C SER A 183 1.97 -4.48 -4.03
N SER A 184 1.50 -3.23 -3.99
CA SER A 184 0.62 -2.77 -2.93
C SER A 184 -0.77 -3.42 -2.97
N ILE A 185 -1.30 -3.70 -4.17
CA ILE A 185 -2.57 -4.44 -4.35
C ILE A 185 -2.41 -5.89 -3.85
N ALA A 186 -1.30 -6.54 -4.18
CA ALA A 186 -1.00 -7.89 -3.69
C ALA A 186 -0.91 -7.94 -2.17
N HIS A 187 -0.19 -7.01 -1.53
CA HIS A 187 -0.08 -6.96 -0.06
C HIS A 187 -1.42 -6.65 0.61
N LEU A 188 -2.24 -5.77 0.03
CA LEU A 188 -3.60 -5.54 0.52
C LEU A 188 -4.47 -6.80 0.42
N GLY A 189 -4.28 -7.61 -0.62
CA GLY A 189 -4.96 -8.90 -0.72
C GLY A 189 -4.63 -9.83 0.44
N TRP A 190 -3.36 -9.90 0.86
CA TRP A 190 -2.96 -10.64 2.06
C TRP A 190 -3.58 -10.08 3.34
N MET A 191 -3.67 -8.75 3.48
CA MET A 191 -4.32 -8.11 4.63
C MET A 191 -5.82 -8.39 4.65
N ALA A 192 -6.49 -8.34 3.50
CA ALA A 192 -7.92 -8.62 3.38
C ALA A 192 -8.25 -10.08 3.74
N GLY A 193 -7.38 -11.03 3.38
CA GLY A 193 -7.58 -12.44 3.69
C GLY A 193 -7.55 -12.77 5.18
N ILE A 194 -6.80 -12.03 5.99
CA ILE A 194 -6.68 -12.27 7.42
C ILE A 194 -7.65 -11.42 8.26
N LEU A 195 -8.21 -10.36 7.70
CA LEU A 195 -9.00 -9.37 8.43
C LEU A 195 -10.16 -9.97 9.23
N THR A 196 -10.82 -10.97 8.66
CA THR A 196 -11.98 -11.65 9.26
C THR A 196 -11.60 -12.78 10.23
N LEU A 197 -10.32 -13.19 10.27
CA LEU A 197 -9.85 -14.32 11.06
C LEU A 197 -9.07 -13.85 12.28
N ASN A 198 -8.04 -13.06 12.09
CA ASN A 198 -7.15 -12.61 13.16
C ASN A 198 -6.67 -11.18 12.95
N GLN A 199 -7.14 -10.28 13.81
CA GLN A 199 -6.83 -8.84 13.75
C GLN A 199 -5.37 -8.51 14.09
N ASN A 200 -4.74 -9.26 15.00
CA ASN A 200 -3.38 -9.00 15.42
C ASN A 200 -2.39 -9.21 14.28
N ILE A 201 -2.59 -10.26 13.47
CA ILE A 201 -1.77 -10.53 12.30
C ILE A 201 -1.99 -9.45 11.22
N LEU A 202 -3.20 -8.90 11.11
CA LEU A 202 -3.48 -7.78 10.19
C LEU A 202 -2.66 -6.55 10.56
N ILE A 203 -2.64 -6.16 11.84
CA ILE A 203 -1.86 -4.99 12.32
C ILE A 203 -0.36 -5.23 12.08
N LEU A 204 0.12 -6.44 12.37
CA LEU A 204 1.50 -6.83 12.15
C LEU A 204 1.85 -6.74 10.65
N ASN A 205 1.01 -7.29 9.77
CA ASN A 205 1.25 -7.24 8.32
C ASN A 205 1.24 -5.79 7.80
N LEU A 206 0.30 -4.95 8.29
CA LEU A 206 0.24 -3.53 7.93
C LEU A 206 1.51 -2.79 8.37
N SER A 207 1.95 -2.98 9.61
CA SER A 207 3.15 -2.32 10.14
C SER A 207 4.41 -2.70 9.35
N LEU A 208 4.61 -4.00 9.09
CA LEU A 208 5.71 -4.50 8.28
C LEU A 208 5.64 -3.97 6.84
N TYR A 209 4.46 -3.94 6.24
CA TYR A 209 4.27 -3.37 4.91
C TYR A 209 4.72 -1.90 4.86
N ILE A 210 4.33 -1.07 5.82
CA ILE A 210 4.74 0.35 5.87
C ILE A 210 6.25 0.47 6.06
N ILE A 211 6.84 -0.30 6.98
CA ILE A 211 8.28 -0.28 7.28
C ILE A 211 9.12 -0.71 6.07
N MET A 212 8.65 -1.66 5.27
CA MET A 212 9.36 -2.11 4.06
C MET A 212 9.14 -1.19 2.86
N THR A 213 7.93 -0.67 2.66
CA THR A 213 7.60 0.15 1.48
C THR A 213 8.14 1.58 1.58
N THR A 214 8.24 2.16 2.76
CA THR A 214 8.78 3.52 2.92
C THR A 214 10.23 3.64 2.43
N PRO A 215 11.19 2.79 2.85
CA PRO A 215 12.56 2.89 2.37
C PRO A 215 12.68 2.53 0.89
N THR A 216 11.88 1.60 0.36
CA THR A 216 11.92 1.28 -1.06
C THR A 216 11.55 2.48 -1.93
N PHE A 217 10.49 3.22 -1.61
CA PHE A 217 10.12 4.45 -2.32
C PHE A 217 11.17 5.55 -2.16
N LEU A 218 11.76 5.71 -0.97
CA LEU A 218 12.82 6.69 -0.73
C LEU A 218 14.07 6.39 -1.56
N MET A 219 14.47 5.12 -1.66
CA MET A 219 15.60 4.70 -2.50
C MET A 219 15.32 4.88 -3.99
N LEU A 220 14.13 4.52 -4.46
CA LEU A 220 13.70 4.75 -5.84
C LEU A 220 13.66 6.24 -6.19
N LYS A 221 13.26 7.08 -5.22
CA LYS A 221 13.30 8.54 -5.38
C LYS A 221 14.74 9.04 -5.49
N TYR A 222 15.62 8.58 -4.61
CA TYR A 222 17.04 8.95 -4.62
C TYR A 222 17.69 8.58 -5.96
N ALA A 223 17.43 7.37 -6.43
CA ALA A 223 17.90 6.91 -7.74
C ALA A 223 17.24 7.64 -8.92
N SER A 224 16.22 8.48 -8.67
CA SER A 224 15.39 9.12 -9.70
C SER A 224 14.88 8.15 -10.78
N SER A 225 14.73 6.85 -10.44
CA SER A 225 14.39 5.78 -11.36
C SER A 225 12.89 5.80 -11.71
N LYS A 226 12.58 6.07 -12.98
CA LYS A 226 11.21 6.03 -13.51
C LYS A 226 10.89 4.69 -14.17
N THR A 227 11.90 4.08 -14.78
CA THR A 227 11.79 2.82 -15.52
C THR A 227 12.74 1.78 -14.96
N ILE A 228 12.50 0.50 -15.31
CA ILE A 228 13.41 -0.59 -14.99
C ILE A 228 14.82 -0.35 -15.57
N LYS A 229 14.89 0.27 -16.75
CA LYS A 229 16.16 0.62 -17.38
C LYS A 229 16.99 1.60 -16.53
N ASP A 230 16.34 2.52 -15.82
CA ASP A 230 17.05 3.47 -14.96
C ASP A 230 17.70 2.76 -13.76
N LEU A 231 17.15 1.62 -13.33
CA LEU A 231 17.71 0.83 -12.23
C LEU A 231 19.03 0.15 -12.59
N THR A 232 19.28 -0.16 -13.88
CA THR A 232 20.56 -0.76 -14.30
C THR A 232 21.76 0.16 -14.06
N THR A 233 21.55 1.48 -14.09
CA THR A 233 22.60 2.48 -13.84
C THR A 233 22.75 2.83 -12.35
N MET A 234 21.93 2.26 -11.48
CA MET A 234 21.93 2.60 -10.06
C MET A 234 23.19 2.09 -9.34
N TRP A 235 23.71 0.93 -9.76
CA TRP A 235 24.92 0.37 -9.18
C TRP A 235 26.15 1.25 -9.44
N THR A 236 26.26 1.86 -10.61
CA THR A 236 27.35 2.78 -10.95
C THR A 236 27.26 4.10 -10.22
N THR A 237 26.03 4.60 -10.04
CA THR A 237 25.82 5.93 -9.43
C THR A 237 25.87 5.89 -7.90
N SER A 238 25.29 4.87 -7.28
CA SER A 238 25.15 4.76 -5.82
C SER A 238 25.04 3.31 -5.33
N PRO A 239 26.16 2.55 -5.29
CA PRO A 239 26.15 1.15 -4.85
C PRO A 239 25.65 0.97 -3.42
N GLN A 240 25.90 1.96 -2.54
CA GLN A 240 25.44 1.96 -1.16
C GLN A 240 23.91 1.92 -1.01
N ILE A 241 23.16 2.39 -2.02
CA ILE A 241 21.70 2.37 -2.02
C ILE A 241 21.17 1.19 -2.84
N ALA A 242 21.90 0.78 -3.86
CA ALA A 242 21.52 -0.36 -4.70
C ALA A 242 21.45 -1.68 -3.91
N ALA A 243 22.43 -1.94 -3.05
CA ALA A 243 22.48 -3.17 -2.25
C ALA A 243 21.30 -3.29 -1.25
N PRO A 244 21.00 -2.28 -0.39
CA PRO A 244 19.83 -2.35 0.48
C PRO A 244 18.50 -2.41 -0.28
N LEU A 245 18.38 -1.72 -1.43
CA LEU A 245 17.18 -1.80 -2.26
C LEU A 245 16.92 -3.22 -2.74
N MET A 246 17.96 -3.93 -3.19
CA MET A 246 17.84 -5.33 -3.57
C MET A 246 17.30 -6.19 -2.43
N ILE A 247 17.88 -6.08 -1.25
CA ILE A 247 17.47 -6.86 -0.08
C ILE A 247 16.02 -6.54 0.32
N LEU A 248 15.61 -5.27 0.26
CA LEU A 248 14.22 -4.85 0.52
C LEU A 248 13.24 -5.41 -0.52
N LEU A 249 13.60 -5.43 -1.80
CA LEU A 249 12.75 -6.03 -2.83
C LEU A 249 12.59 -7.54 -2.59
N MET A 250 13.64 -8.23 -2.17
CA MET A 250 13.59 -9.65 -1.78
C MET A 250 12.71 -9.86 -0.54
N SER A 251 12.77 -8.94 0.45
CA SER A 251 11.92 -9.01 1.63
C SER A 251 10.44 -8.79 1.29
N LEU A 252 10.11 -7.83 0.43
CA LEU A 252 8.74 -7.66 -0.09
C LEU A 252 8.26 -8.89 -0.86
N GLY A 253 9.17 -9.56 -1.59
CA GLY A 253 8.88 -10.84 -2.22
C GLY A 253 8.52 -11.96 -1.24
N GLY A 254 8.99 -11.86 -0.01
CA GLY A 254 8.74 -12.84 1.06
C GLY A 254 9.69 -14.04 1.01
N LEU A 255 10.99 -13.82 0.80
CA LEU A 255 11.98 -14.89 0.94
C LEU A 255 12.17 -15.28 2.41
N PRO A 256 12.33 -16.58 2.73
CA PRO A 256 12.32 -17.10 4.10
C PRO A 256 13.28 -16.42 5.09
N PRO A 257 14.51 -16.00 4.73
CA PRO A 257 15.42 -15.38 5.69
C PRO A 257 15.06 -13.93 6.03
N LEU A 258 14.06 -13.34 5.37
CA LEU A 258 13.71 -11.92 5.49
C LEU A 258 12.34 -11.72 6.16
N THR A 259 12.15 -10.55 6.77
CA THR A 259 10.94 -10.21 7.55
C THR A 259 9.64 -10.30 6.77
N GLY A 260 9.67 -10.06 5.45
CA GLY A 260 8.47 -10.13 4.61
C GLY A 260 7.88 -11.53 4.43
N PHE A 261 8.63 -12.59 4.76
CA PHE A 261 8.11 -13.95 4.77
C PHE A 261 7.16 -14.22 5.93
N MET A 262 7.46 -13.67 7.10
CA MET A 262 6.75 -13.94 8.34
C MET A 262 5.23 -13.66 8.26
N PRO A 263 4.76 -12.48 7.82
CA PRO A 263 3.32 -12.23 7.77
C PRO A 263 2.60 -13.18 6.80
N LYS A 264 3.24 -13.54 5.68
CA LYS A 264 2.66 -14.50 4.73
C LYS A 264 2.52 -15.89 5.34
N TRP A 265 3.53 -16.33 6.07
CA TRP A 265 3.51 -17.62 6.76
C TRP A 265 2.43 -17.68 7.84
N LEU A 266 2.33 -16.67 8.71
CA LEU A 266 1.31 -16.60 9.73
C LEU A 266 -0.11 -16.57 9.14
N ILE A 267 -0.34 -15.82 8.06
CA ILE A 267 -1.63 -15.78 7.37
C ILE A 267 -2.01 -17.15 6.80
N LEU A 268 -1.04 -17.85 6.16
CA LEU A 268 -1.27 -19.20 5.65
C LEU A 268 -1.58 -20.19 6.77
N GLN A 269 -0.91 -20.09 7.91
CA GLN A 269 -1.16 -20.91 9.08
C GLN A 269 -2.60 -20.72 9.59
N GLU A 270 -3.05 -19.48 9.75
CA GLU A 270 -4.43 -19.17 10.17
C GLU A 270 -5.48 -19.67 9.17
N LEU A 271 -5.24 -19.48 7.87
CA LEU A 271 -6.17 -19.99 6.85
C LEU A 271 -6.31 -21.53 6.89
N VAL A 272 -5.21 -22.23 7.16
CA VAL A 272 -5.23 -23.69 7.28
C VAL A 272 -5.92 -24.14 8.57
N THR A 273 -5.70 -23.49 9.70
CA THR A 273 -6.35 -23.80 10.97
C THR A 273 -7.88 -23.61 10.90
N HIS A 274 -8.34 -22.64 10.11
CA HIS A 274 -9.76 -22.41 9.84
C HIS A 274 -10.34 -23.27 8.70
N ASN A 275 -9.63 -24.31 8.23
CA ASN A 275 -10.05 -25.22 7.15
C ASN A 275 -10.27 -24.53 5.78
N LEU A 276 -9.65 -23.36 5.54
CA LEU A 276 -9.72 -22.61 4.28
C LEU A 276 -8.54 -22.97 3.37
N THR A 277 -8.18 -24.26 3.29
CA THR A 277 -7.03 -24.75 2.53
C THR A 277 -7.04 -24.38 1.02
N PRO A 278 -8.20 -24.41 0.31
CA PRO A 278 -8.21 -24.00 -1.09
C PRO A 278 -7.83 -22.52 -1.30
N ILE A 279 -8.26 -21.66 -0.38
CA ILE A 279 -7.92 -20.23 -0.43
C ILE A 279 -6.43 -20.04 -0.14
N ALA A 280 -5.90 -20.72 0.87
CA ALA A 280 -4.49 -20.69 1.23
C ALA A 280 -3.60 -21.11 0.05
N THR A 281 -3.96 -22.18 -0.68
CA THR A 281 -3.19 -22.63 -1.85
C THR A 281 -3.19 -21.62 -2.98
N ILE A 282 -4.34 -21.02 -3.30
CA ILE A 282 -4.44 -19.97 -4.34
C ILE A 282 -3.58 -18.75 -3.96
N MET A 283 -3.66 -18.31 -2.70
CA MET A 283 -2.85 -17.19 -2.23
C MET A 283 -1.36 -17.49 -2.25
N ALA A 284 -0.94 -18.71 -1.89
CA ALA A 284 0.46 -19.14 -1.97
C ALA A 284 0.97 -19.14 -3.41
N ILE A 285 0.20 -19.66 -4.38
CA ILE A 285 0.57 -19.64 -5.80
C ILE A 285 0.66 -18.19 -6.31
N SER A 286 -0.29 -17.34 -5.94
CA SER A 286 -0.27 -15.91 -6.33
C SER A 286 0.95 -15.16 -5.77
N ALA A 287 1.47 -15.57 -4.60
CA ALA A 287 2.70 -15.01 -4.05
C ALA A 287 3.94 -15.27 -4.93
N LEU A 288 3.99 -16.40 -5.64
CA LEU A 288 5.06 -16.68 -6.60
C LEU A 288 5.06 -15.71 -7.78
N LEU A 289 3.89 -15.28 -8.24
CA LEU A 289 3.79 -14.26 -9.29
C LEU A 289 4.35 -12.91 -8.84
N SER A 290 4.05 -12.51 -7.60
CA SER A 290 4.61 -11.29 -7.03
C SER A 290 6.11 -11.40 -6.78
N LEU A 291 6.61 -12.56 -6.35
CA LEU A 291 8.03 -12.82 -6.18
C LEU A 291 8.80 -12.66 -7.50
N PHE A 292 8.24 -13.11 -8.63
CA PHE A 292 8.89 -13.01 -9.93
C PHE A 292 9.23 -11.56 -10.32
N PHE A 293 8.31 -10.61 -10.18
CA PHE A 293 8.63 -9.23 -10.56
C PHE A 293 9.61 -8.56 -9.57
N TYR A 294 9.63 -8.96 -8.30
CA TYR A 294 10.66 -8.50 -7.35
C TYR A 294 12.04 -9.07 -7.67
N LEU A 295 12.10 -10.37 -8.01
CA LEU A 295 13.35 -11.00 -8.46
C LEU A 295 13.87 -10.34 -9.74
N ARG A 296 12.99 -10.03 -10.69
CA ARG A 296 13.38 -9.31 -11.91
C ARG A 296 13.99 -7.94 -11.59
N LEU A 297 13.38 -7.16 -10.68
CA LEU A 297 13.92 -5.87 -10.27
C LEU A 297 15.27 -6.02 -9.56
N SER A 298 15.39 -6.96 -8.63
CA SER A 298 16.64 -7.19 -7.90
C SER A 298 17.76 -7.69 -8.81
N TYR A 299 17.46 -8.59 -9.75
CA TYR A 299 18.42 -9.05 -10.75
C TYR A 299 18.98 -7.90 -11.59
N ILE A 300 18.09 -7.01 -12.04
CA ILE A 300 18.48 -5.85 -12.86
C ILE A 300 19.35 -4.86 -12.06
N THR A 301 19.08 -4.69 -10.77
CA THR A 301 19.91 -3.82 -9.92
C THR A 301 21.29 -4.40 -9.60
N THR A 302 21.48 -5.72 -9.74
CA THR A 302 22.73 -6.43 -9.40
C THR A 302 23.53 -6.91 -10.61
N LEU A 303 23.20 -6.46 -11.82
CA LEU A 303 23.95 -6.82 -13.01
C LEU A 303 25.44 -6.52 -12.83
N THR A 304 26.27 -7.52 -13.03
CA THR A 304 27.73 -7.43 -12.88
C THR A 304 28.37 -6.56 -13.97
N MET A 305 27.79 -6.59 -15.18
CA MET A 305 28.18 -5.72 -16.29
C MET A 305 27.07 -4.69 -16.52
N HIS A 306 27.16 -3.59 -15.79
CA HIS A 306 26.22 -2.48 -15.94
C HIS A 306 26.68 -1.51 -17.05
N PRO A 307 25.74 -0.84 -17.72
CA PRO A 307 26.11 0.11 -18.75
C PRO A 307 26.85 1.31 -18.14
N THR A 308 28.07 1.54 -18.60
CA THR A 308 28.83 2.75 -18.26
C THR A 308 28.22 3.96 -18.98
N THR A 309 27.90 4.99 -18.23
CA THR A 309 27.35 6.25 -18.76
C THR A 309 28.33 7.38 -18.54
N THR A 310 28.27 8.44 -19.35
CA THR A 310 29.06 9.65 -19.15
C THR A 310 28.83 10.30 -17.78
N LYS A 311 27.70 10.00 -17.12
CA LYS A 311 27.43 10.42 -15.75
C LYS A 311 28.38 9.80 -14.73
N ASP A 312 28.91 8.62 -15.00
CA ASP A 312 29.83 7.93 -14.10
C ASP A 312 31.18 8.63 -14.00
N SER A 313 31.67 9.19 -15.12
CA SER A 313 32.89 10.01 -15.15
C SER A 313 32.77 11.32 -14.38
N ASN A 314 31.56 11.86 -14.27
CA ASN A 314 31.26 13.14 -13.57
C ASN A 314 30.72 12.94 -12.15
N LYS A 315 30.66 11.71 -11.63
CA LYS A 315 30.09 11.33 -10.33
C LYS A 315 30.70 12.12 -9.17
N TRP A 316 31.98 12.42 -9.22
CA TRP A 316 32.69 13.18 -8.19
C TRP A 316 32.22 14.66 -8.08
N ARG A 317 31.65 15.22 -9.13
CA ARG A 317 31.14 16.61 -9.16
C ARG A 317 29.72 16.74 -8.61
N PHE A 318 28.90 15.69 -8.76
CA PHE A 318 27.46 15.72 -8.45
C PHE A 318 27.11 14.62 -7.45
N GLN A 319 27.64 14.71 -6.22
CA GLN A 319 27.15 13.87 -5.14
C GLN A 319 25.91 14.53 -4.52
N PRO A 320 24.70 14.02 -4.77
CA PRO A 320 23.52 14.50 -4.05
C PRO A 320 23.73 14.19 -2.56
N LYS A 321 23.42 15.15 -1.69
CA LYS A 321 23.43 14.92 -0.23
C LYS A 321 22.32 13.90 0.09
N PRO A 322 22.63 12.67 0.46
CA PRO A 322 21.61 11.67 0.70
C PRO A 322 20.92 11.93 2.05
N LEU A 323 19.61 11.80 2.07
CA LEU A 323 18.84 11.49 3.29
C LEU A 323 19.16 10.04 3.71
N THR A 324 20.45 9.77 4.00
CA THR A 324 20.93 8.39 4.25
C THR A 324 20.45 7.87 5.59
N THR A 325 20.39 8.74 6.60
CA THR A 325 20.01 8.33 7.96
C THR A 325 18.63 7.69 8.05
N PRO A 326 17.52 8.32 7.60
CA PRO A 326 16.20 7.67 7.70
C PRO A 326 16.06 6.46 6.77
N ILE A 327 16.79 6.44 5.65
CA ILE A 327 16.78 5.28 4.76
C ILE A 327 17.46 4.10 5.44
N MET A 328 18.63 4.29 6.01
CA MET A 328 19.39 3.21 6.66
C MET A 328 18.71 2.69 7.93
N THR A 329 18.17 3.56 8.76
CA THR A 329 17.42 3.13 9.97
C THR A 329 16.19 2.29 9.60
N LEU A 330 15.40 2.72 8.61
CA LEU A 330 14.23 1.96 8.16
C LEU A 330 14.61 0.63 7.49
N THR A 331 15.74 0.58 6.76
CA THR A 331 16.19 -0.69 6.16
C THR A 331 16.66 -1.66 7.23
N MET A 332 17.41 -1.21 8.23
CA MET A 332 17.83 -2.07 9.35
C MET A 332 16.61 -2.59 10.12
N LEU A 333 15.64 -1.73 10.43
CA LEU A 333 14.38 -2.16 11.05
C LEU A 333 13.67 -3.21 10.20
N SER A 334 13.53 -2.98 8.90
CA SER A 334 12.83 -3.92 8.01
C SER A 334 13.50 -5.29 7.87
N LEU A 335 14.80 -5.40 8.14
CA LEU A 335 15.54 -6.66 8.00
C LEU A 335 15.69 -7.41 9.33
N LEU A 336 15.81 -6.68 10.44
CA LEU A 336 16.12 -7.25 11.76
C LEU A 336 14.88 -7.54 12.63
N LEU A 337 13.66 -7.25 12.16
CA LEU A 337 12.43 -7.50 12.92
C LEU A 337 12.04 -8.99 13.00
N LEU A 338 12.63 -9.88 12.20
CA LEU A 338 12.25 -11.29 12.18
C LEU A 338 12.41 -11.97 13.55
N PRO A 339 13.52 -11.83 14.32
CA PRO A 339 13.63 -12.45 15.64
C PRO A 339 12.72 -11.83 16.70
N MET A 340 12.17 -10.64 16.46
CA MET A 340 11.22 -9.97 17.37
C MET A 340 9.77 -10.46 17.21
N THR A 341 9.52 -11.37 16.28
CA THR A 341 8.18 -11.88 15.95
C THR A 341 7.43 -12.48 17.13
N PRO A 342 8.05 -13.27 18.06
CA PRO A 342 7.34 -13.83 19.19
C PRO A 342 6.81 -12.76 20.18
N MET A 343 7.37 -11.54 20.15
CA MET A 343 6.88 -10.42 20.96
C MET A 343 5.56 -9.83 20.44
N PHE A 344 5.34 -9.93 19.12
CA PHE A 344 4.14 -9.37 18.48
C PHE A 344 3.02 -10.41 18.33
N TYR A 345 3.38 -11.68 18.35
CA TYR A 345 2.46 -12.82 18.25
C TYR A 345 2.93 -13.91 19.20
N PRO A 346 2.37 -13.94 20.44
CA PRO A 346 2.69 -14.95 21.44
C PRO A 346 2.17 -16.34 21.07
#